data_a52c662f80d00cd24520f131c57386bd
#
_entry.id   a52c662f80d00cd24520f131c57386bd
#
_cell.length_a   1.000
_cell.length_b   1.000
_cell.length_c   1.000
_cell.angle_alpha   90.00
_cell.angle_beta   90.00
_cell.angle_gamma   90.00
#
_symmetry.space_group_name_H-M   'P 1'
#
loop_
_entity.id
_entity.type
_entity.pdbx_description
1 polymer ?
#
loop_
_entity_poly.entity_id
_entity_poly.type
_entity_poly.pdbx_seq_one_letter_code
_entity_poly.pdbx_strand_id
1 'polypeptide(L)'
;MPDDRVSPPVDTDPVGRSVVHDSAALHVSGEAIYTDDIPEPRGCLHAYVLQSPHAHARILRIDTSACHGPGVHAVLTAADIPGRNEVAPVFDGDPVFAENEVCYAGQSVLAVAAESIALARAAARRAVVEYQPLPAILDVDAAVAAGQFVGEPYAMRRGDVDTALAASEHRLDGQFDIGGQDHFYLEGQIALAVPQEAGGMLCHASTQHPTEVQHLIARVLGRAEHDVVCEVRRMGGGFGGKESQASLIACIAALLANASQRPVKLRLDRDDDMTLTGKRHDVRTRFRVGFDASGRLHALAIDLRARCGMSADLSNAVVDRAMFHSDNAYFLEHADIQSWRCKTHTVSNTAFRGFGGPQGVLGIEYIIDSIARSLGRDPFDVRMANLYDPIGVANGRDTTHYGMPVEDNILHELMPELARRCDYRARRQAIAEFNATSPVLKKGLALTPVKFGIAFTLTQLNQAGALLHVYTDGSVQLNHGGTEMGQGLHT
;
A
#
# COMPACT_ATOMS: atom_id res chain seq x y z
N MET A 1 -56.69 29.47 1.72
CA MET A 1 -55.90 29.80 0.56
C MET A 1 -54.61 29.03 0.67
N PRO A 2 -54.29 28.06 -0.19
CA PRO A 2 -53.02 27.37 -0.15
C PRO A 2 -51.92 28.30 -0.67
N ASP A 3 -50.82 28.35 0.03
CA ASP A 3 -49.61 29.10 -0.30
C ASP A 3 -48.84 28.32 -1.39
N ASP A 4 -49.09 28.69 -2.66
CA ASP A 4 -48.41 28.13 -3.85
C ASP A 4 -47.00 28.72 -4.04
N ARG A 5 -46.14 28.57 -3.03
CA ARG A 5 -44.72 28.79 -3.23
C ARG A 5 -44.04 27.47 -3.66
N VAL A 6 -44.29 27.09 -4.91
CA VAL A 6 -43.44 26.12 -5.57
C VAL A 6 -42.10 26.82 -5.79
N SER A 7 -41.15 26.55 -4.94
CA SER A 7 -39.74 26.88 -5.22
C SER A 7 -39.35 26.28 -6.58
N PRO A 8 -38.65 27.01 -7.46
CA PRO A 8 -38.19 26.43 -8.72
C PRO A 8 -37.37 25.17 -8.43
N PRO A 9 -37.46 24.14 -9.29
CA PRO A 9 -36.68 22.93 -9.09
C PRO A 9 -35.20 23.33 -8.98
N VAL A 10 -34.62 23.12 -7.81
CA VAL A 10 -33.18 23.22 -7.64
C VAL A 10 -32.61 22.13 -8.55
N ASP A 11 -31.85 22.53 -9.54
CA ASP A 11 -31.08 21.59 -10.35
C ASP A 11 -30.13 20.84 -9.42
N THR A 12 -30.55 19.63 -9.02
CA THR A 12 -29.96 18.84 -7.94
C THR A 12 -28.94 17.82 -8.46
N ASP A 13 -28.63 17.83 -9.78
CA ASP A 13 -27.61 16.92 -10.30
C ASP A 13 -26.22 17.32 -9.78
N PRO A 14 -25.59 16.50 -8.92
CA PRO A 14 -24.26 16.79 -8.38
C PRO A 14 -23.13 16.45 -9.38
N VAL A 15 -23.44 15.76 -10.48
CA VAL A 15 -22.44 15.30 -11.44
C VAL A 15 -21.74 16.47 -12.12
N GLY A 16 -20.39 16.49 -12.05
CA GLY A 16 -19.58 17.55 -12.65
C GLY A 16 -19.57 18.88 -11.88
N ARG A 17 -20.16 18.94 -10.70
CA ARG A 17 -20.15 20.14 -9.84
C ARG A 17 -19.14 20.02 -8.69
N SER A 18 -18.60 21.17 -8.28
CA SER A 18 -17.81 21.25 -7.06
C SER A 18 -18.76 21.26 -5.84
N VAL A 19 -18.81 20.17 -5.10
CA VAL A 19 -19.61 20.02 -3.88
C VAL A 19 -18.67 20.16 -2.68
N VAL A 20 -19.18 20.79 -1.61
CA VAL A 20 -18.42 20.92 -0.36
C VAL A 20 -18.32 19.54 0.29
N HIS A 21 -17.10 19.17 0.73
CA HIS A 21 -16.87 17.93 1.46
C HIS A 21 -17.79 17.81 2.68
N ASP A 22 -18.42 16.65 2.88
CA ASP A 22 -19.45 16.42 3.93
C ASP A 22 -18.99 16.81 5.33
N SER A 23 -17.73 16.62 5.63
CA SER A 23 -17.11 16.88 6.95
C SER A 23 -16.30 18.18 7.00
N ALA A 24 -16.33 19.04 5.95
CA ALA A 24 -15.47 20.23 5.89
C ALA A 24 -15.61 21.15 7.11
N ALA A 25 -16.84 21.40 7.55
CA ALA A 25 -17.12 22.25 8.73
C ALA A 25 -16.51 21.64 10.00
N LEU A 26 -16.65 20.33 10.20
CA LEU A 26 -16.09 19.62 11.35
C LEU A 26 -14.55 19.66 11.38
N HIS A 27 -13.91 19.57 10.21
CA HIS A 27 -12.45 19.66 10.12
C HIS A 27 -11.92 21.03 10.52
N VAL A 28 -12.53 22.11 10.01
CA VAL A 28 -12.06 23.48 10.29
C VAL A 28 -12.44 23.98 11.68
N SER A 29 -13.50 23.41 12.29
CA SER A 29 -13.87 23.73 13.69
C SER A 29 -13.13 22.88 14.73
N GLY A 30 -12.45 21.79 14.30
CA GLY A 30 -11.81 20.84 15.21
C GLY A 30 -12.78 19.84 15.85
N GLU A 31 -14.01 19.73 15.33
CA GLU A 31 -15.04 18.81 15.83
C GLU A 31 -15.03 17.44 15.13
N ALA A 32 -14.19 17.27 14.10
CA ALA A 32 -14.05 15.99 13.41
C ALA A 32 -13.38 14.96 14.32
N ILE A 33 -14.11 13.92 14.71
CA ILE A 33 -13.63 12.85 15.59
C ILE A 33 -12.97 11.77 14.75
N TYR A 34 -11.71 11.45 15.06
CA TYR A 34 -10.94 10.30 14.57
C TYR A 34 -10.96 9.16 15.57
N THR A 35 -10.40 8.01 15.23
CA THR A 35 -10.43 6.85 16.14
C THR A 35 -9.71 7.15 17.47
N ASP A 36 -8.63 7.93 17.44
CA ASP A 36 -7.91 8.34 18.66
C ASP A 36 -8.70 9.33 19.55
N ASP A 37 -9.61 10.09 18.95
CA ASP A 37 -10.43 11.10 19.64
C ASP A 37 -11.69 10.52 20.29
N ILE A 38 -12.02 9.26 20.03
CA ILE A 38 -13.18 8.61 20.62
C ILE A 38 -13.01 8.59 22.15
N PRO A 39 -13.97 9.13 22.93
CA PRO A 39 -13.87 9.10 24.38
C PRO A 39 -13.71 7.68 24.91
N GLU A 40 -12.70 7.47 25.73
CA GLU A 40 -12.41 6.15 26.26
C GLU A 40 -13.53 5.68 27.19
N PRO A 41 -14.13 4.49 26.98
CA PRO A 41 -15.12 3.93 27.89
C PRO A 41 -14.55 3.78 29.29
N ARG A 42 -15.42 3.84 30.30
CA ARG A 42 -14.98 3.66 31.70
C ARG A 42 -14.23 2.34 31.87
N GLY A 43 -13.06 2.43 32.46
CA GLY A 43 -12.21 1.27 32.71
C GLY A 43 -11.45 0.76 31.47
N CYS A 44 -11.32 1.58 30.45
CA CYS A 44 -10.50 1.27 29.28
C CYS A 44 -9.06 0.94 29.69
N LEU A 45 -8.52 -0.10 29.08
CA LEU A 45 -7.13 -0.50 29.21
C LEU A 45 -6.33 -0.04 27.99
N HIS A 46 -5.02 0.12 28.18
CA HIS A 46 -4.09 0.45 27.12
C HIS A 46 -3.19 -0.75 26.82
N ALA A 47 -2.97 -1.03 25.56
CA ALA A 47 -2.20 -2.18 25.13
C ALA A 47 -0.82 -1.79 24.57
N TYR A 48 0.15 -2.68 24.79
CA TYR A 48 1.48 -2.61 24.20
C TYR A 48 1.86 -3.98 23.62
N VAL A 49 2.52 -3.97 22.44
CA VAL A 49 3.00 -5.16 21.73
C VAL A 49 4.50 -5.28 21.89
N LEU A 50 4.96 -6.41 22.40
CA LEU A 50 6.40 -6.74 22.44
C LEU A 50 6.82 -7.28 21.07
N GLN A 51 7.83 -6.66 20.49
CA GLN A 51 8.39 -7.00 19.20
C GLN A 51 9.69 -7.77 19.32
N SER A 52 9.95 -8.67 18.34
CA SER A 52 11.22 -9.39 18.24
C SER A 52 12.38 -8.46 17.84
N PRO A 53 13.56 -8.58 18.46
CA PRO A 53 14.77 -7.89 18.03
C PRO A 53 15.50 -8.62 16.88
N HIS A 54 15.10 -9.85 16.53
CA HIS A 54 15.77 -10.68 15.54
C HIS A 54 15.05 -10.68 14.21
N ALA A 55 15.81 -10.58 13.12
CA ALA A 55 15.29 -10.73 11.77
C ALA A 55 14.89 -12.18 11.45
N HIS A 56 15.59 -13.16 12.02
CA HIS A 56 15.28 -14.58 11.89
C HIS A 56 15.82 -15.34 13.09
N ALA A 57 14.93 -15.98 13.85
CA ALA A 57 15.32 -16.78 15.00
C ALA A 57 14.22 -17.77 15.39
N ARG A 58 14.59 -18.91 15.89
CA ARG A 58 13.68 -19.84 16.55
C ARG A 58 13.39 -19.34 17.97
N ILE A 59 12.13 -19.39 18.38
CA ILE A 59 11.72 -19.13 19.76
C ILE A 59 11.86 -20.45 20.53
N LEU A 60 12.73 -20.44 21.52
CA LEU A 60 12.94 -21.63 22.39
C LEU A 60 12.00 -21.63 23.59
N ARG A 61 11.71 -20.44 24.14
CA ARG A 61 10.85 -20.26 25.31
C ARG A 61 10.34 -18.80 25.36
N ILE A 62 9.10 -18.65 25.82
CA ILE A 62 8.52 -17.37 26.23
C ILE A 62 8.10 -17.52 27.69
N ASP A 63 8.65 -16.68 28.58
CA ASP A 63 8.26 -16.60 29.98
C ASP A 63 7.63 -15.26 30.29
N THR A 64 6.32 -15.28 30.55
CA THR A 64 5.52 -14.08 30.85
C THR A 64 5.26 -13.90 32.34
N SER A 65 5.79 -14.76 33.21
CA SER A 65 5.49 -14.75 34.66
C SER A 65 5.76 -13.40 35.32
N ALA A 66 6.84 -12.71 34.93
CA ALA A 66 7.19 -11.40 35.43
C ALA A 66 6.36 -10.25 34.82
N CYS A 67 5.56 -10.50 33.78
CA CYS A 67 4.70 -9.48 33.16
C CYS A 67 3.48 -9.14 34.03
N HIS A 68 3.03 -10.09 34.85
CA HIS A 68 1.87 -9.90 35.71
C HIS A 68 2.18 -9.03 36.93
N GLY A 69 1.14 -8.34 37.43
CA GLY A 69 1.26 -7.48 38.61
C GLY A 69 0.11 -6.48 38.70
N PRO A 70 0.09 -5.60 39.70
CA PRO A 70 -0.97 -4.61 39.89
C PRO A 70 -1.17 -3.75 38.64
N GLY A 71 -2.43 -3.58 38.22
CA GLY A 71 -2.83 -2.78 37.06
C GLY A 71 -2.56 -3.45 35.70
N VAL A 72 -2.02 -4.68 35.64
CA VAL A 72 -1.95 -5.50 34.42
C VAL A 72 -3.13 -6.48 34.42
N HIS A 73 -3.91 -6.48 33.34
CA HIS A 73 -5.16 -7.24 33.26
C HIS A 73 -5.14 -8.39 32.24
N ALA A 74 -4.29 -8.31 31.21
CA ALA A 74 -4.09 -9.41 30.26
C ALA A 74 -2.66 -9.41 29.73
N VAL A 75 -2.11 -10.62 29.54
CA VAL A 75 -0.85 -10.89 28.85
C VAL A 75 -1.11 -12.05 27.92
N LEU A 76 -0.95 -11.87 26.62
CA LEU A 76 -1.28 -12.87 25.60
C LEU A 76 -0.08 -13.16 24.71
N THR A 77 0.07 -14.44 24.39
CA THR A 77 0.99 -15.01 23.41
C THR A 77 0.20 -15.76 22.34
N ALA A 78 0.87 -16.37 21.37
CA ALA A 78 0.23 -17.21 20.36
C ALA A 78 -0.62 -18.34 20.96
N ALA A 79 -0.20 -18.91 22.09
CA ALA A 79 -0.90 -20.01 22.78
C ALA A 79 -2.25 -19.59 23.39
N ASP A 80 -2.48 -18.30 23.59
CA ASP A 80 -3.69 -17.77 24.24
C ASP A 80 -4.78 -17.38 23.24
N ILE A 81 -4.55 -17.54 21.93
CA ILE A 81 -5.50 -17.18 20.87
C ILE A 81 -6.59 -18.26 20.80
N PRO A 82 -7.88 -17.93 21.05
CA PRO A 82 -8.94 -18.91 21.09
C PRO A 82 -9.33 -19.47 19.71
N GLY A 83 -9.10 -18.70 18.67
CA GLY A 83 -9.39 -19.06 17.29
C GLY A 83 -8.12 -19.38 16.49
N ARG A 84 -7.94 -18.74 15.35
CA ARG A 84 -6.80 -18.97 14.46
C ARG A 84 -5.79 -17.85 14.61
N ASN A 85 -4.51 -18.21 14.82
CA ASN A 85 -3.39 -17.24 14.91
C ASN A 85 -2.98 -16.76 13.51
N GLU A 86 -3.88 -16.05 12.80
CA GLU A 86 -3.67 -15.66 11.40
C GLU A 86 -4.49 -14.41 11.05
N VAL A 87 -3.83 -13.38 10.54
CA VAL A 87 -4.45 -12.11 10.14
C VAL A 87 -4.25 -11.77 8.65
N ALA A 88 -3.71 -12.70 7.87
CA ALA A 88 -3.63 -12.47 6.43
C ALA A 88 -5.02 -12.51 5.79
N PRO A 89 -5.35 -11.53 4.92
CA PRO A 89 -6.66 -11.45 4.31
C PRO A 89 -6.87 -12.45 3.17
N VAL A 90 -5.82 -12.72 2.38
CA VAL A 90 -5.91 -13.48 1.13
C VAL A 90 -5.07 -14.75 1.15
N PHE A 91 -3.80 -14.63 1.54
CA PHE A 91 -2.83 -15.73 1.59
C PHE A 91 -2.30 -15.89 3.00
N ASP A 92 -2.44 -17.06 3.60
CA ASP A 92 -1.95 -17.35 4.95
C ASP A 92 -0.44 -17.08 5.07
N GLY A 93 -0.01 -16.70 6.28
CA GLY A 93 1.39 -16.50 6.62
C GLY A 93 1.71 -15.27 7.48
N ASP A 94 0.68 -14.55 7.95
CA ASP A 94 0.82 -13.41 8.84
C ASP A 94 0.20 -13.73 10.23
N PRO A 95 0.94 -14.39 11.14
CA PRO A 95 0.41 -14.69 12.47
C PRO A 95 0.25 -13.42 13.31
N VAL A 96 -0.78 -13.41 14.18
CA VAL A 96 -0.96 -12.34 15.20
C VAL A 96 0.25 -12.24 16.10
N PHE A 97 0.71 -13.40 16.62
CA PHE A 97 1.95 -13.51 17.40
C PHE A 97 2.80 -14.63 16.83
N ALA A 98 4.12 -14.40 16.80
CA ALA A 98 5.09 -15.44 16.46
C ALA A 98 4.98 -16.61 17.44
N GLU A 99 4.92 -17.83 16.94
CA GLU A 99 4.75 -19.04 17.75
C GLU A 99 6.07 -19.79 17.98
N ASN A 100 6.69 -20.27 16.90
CA ASN A 100 7.90 -21.09 16.98
C ASN A 100 9.13 -20.37 16.41
N GLU A 101 8.92 -19.38 15.57
CA GLU A 101 9.95 -18.68 14.83
C GLU A 101 9.56 -17.21 14.60
N VAL A 102 10.53 -16.33 14.67
CA VAL A 102 10.39 -14.95 14.20
C VAL A 102 11.07 -14.80 12.85
N CYS A 103 10.37 -14.11 11.95
CA CYS A 103 10.76 -13.96 10.54
C CYS A 103 11.14 -12.53 10.16
N TYR A 104 11.02 -11.57 11.09
CA TYR A 104 11.54 -10.21 10.90
C TYR A 104 11.74 -9.49 12.24
N ALA A 105 12.69 -8.56 12.27
CA ALA A 105 12.85 -7.67 13.42
C ALA A 105 11.67 -6.70 13.48
N GLY A 106 10.94 -6.71 14.61
CA GLY A 106 9.68 -6.00 14.75
C GLY A 106 8.44 -6.91 14.80
N GLN A 107 8.57 -8.21 14.53
CA GLN A 107 7.43 -9.13 14.59
C GLN A 107 6.87 -9.24 16.01
N SER A 108 5.53 -9.19 16.12
CA SER A 108 4.82 -9.31 17.39
C SER A 108 5.05 -10.70 18.03
N VAL A 109 5.40 -10.70 19.32
CA VAL A 109 5.64 -11.94 20.10
C VAL A 109 4.59 -12.13 21.19
N LEU A 110 4.22 -11.05 21.85
CA LEU A 110 3.17 -11.02 22.87
C LEU A 110 2.59 -9.60 22.99
N ALA A 111 1.43 -9.50 23.62
CA ALA A 111 0.83 -8.21 23.94
C ALA A 111 0.34 -8.17 25.39
N VAL A 112 0.35 -6.97 25.97
CA VAL A 112 -0.07 -6.70 27.35
C VAL A 112 -1.13 -5.61 27.37
N ALA A 113 -2.22 -5.81 28.14
CA ALA A 113 -3.19 -4.77 28.45
C ALA A 113 -3.11 -4.38 29.93
N ALA A 114 -2.96 -3.08 30.19
CA ALA A 114 -2.81 -2.50 31.52
C ALA A 114 -3.56 -1.16 31.65
N GLU A 115 -3.63 -0.63 32.87
CA GLU A 115 -4.34 0.63 33.18
C GLU A 115 -3.69 1.87 32.55
N SER A 116 -2.49 1.76 32.03
CA SER A 116 -1.83 2.80 31.23
C SER A 116 -0.85 2.21 30.23
N ILE A 117 -0.57 2.94 29.14
CA ILE A 117 0.42 2.52 28.14
C ILE A 117 1.82 2.36 28.74
N ALA A 118 2.20 3.24 29.68
CA ALA A 118 3.51 3.15 30.37
C ALA A 118 3.62 1.84 31.17
N LEU A 119 2.56 1.45 31.86
CA LEU A 119 2.52 0.20 32.62
C LEU A 119 2.51 -1.02 31.69
N ALA A 120 1.72 -1.01 30.61
CA ALA A 120 1.69 -2.07 29.61
C ALA A 120 3.07 -2.30 28.99
N ARG A 121 3.74 -1.23 28.59
CA ARG A 121 5.10 -1.27 28.04
C ARG A 121 6.13 -1.80 29.07
N ALA A 122 6.09 -1.30 30.30
CA ALA A 122 6.96 -1.76 31.36
C ALA A 122 6.74 -3.26 31.70
N ALA A 123 5.48 -3.71 31.71
CA ALA A 123 5.12 -5.11 31.92
C ALA A 123 5.62 -5.99 30.78
N ALA A 124 5.36 -5.64 29.53
CA ALA A 124 5.79 -6.41 28.37
C ALA A 124 7.32 -6.59 28.31
N ARG A 125 8.09 -5.55 28.67
CA ARG A 125 9.56 -5.60 28.72
C ARG A 125 10.14 -6.49 29.81
N ARG A 126 9.32 -6.99 30.74
CA ARG A 126 9.74 -7.99 31.74
C ARG A 126 9.62 -9.41 31.23
N ALA A 127 9.00 -9.64 30.08
CA ALA A 127 8.99 -10.96 29.46
C ALA A 127 10.40 -11.42 29.11
N VAL A 128 10.68 -12.69 29.34
CA VAL A 128 11.94 -13.31 28.92
C VAL A 128 11.65 -14.19 27.73
N VAL A 129 12.22 -13.82 26.58
CA VAL A 129 12.11 -14.60 25.34
C VAL A 129 13.50 -15.14 25.00
N GLU A 130 13.64 -16.46 24.97
CA GLU A 130 14.87 -17.12 24.59
C GLU A 130 14.86 -17.42 23.09
N TYR A 131 15.83 -16.88 22.37
CA TYR A 131 15.96 -17.03 20.93
C TYR A 131 17.19 -17.82 20.52
N GLN A 132 17.07 -18.62 19.46
CA GLN A 132 18.18 -19.20 18.72
C GLN A 132 18.26 -18.49 17.37
N PRO A 133 19.22 -17.58 17.16
CA PRO A 133 19.37 -16.88 15.89
C PRO A 133 19.59 -17.85 14.73
N LEU A 134 18.98 -17.55 13.58
CA LEU A 134 19.09 -18.28 12.32
C LEU A 134 19.62 -17.35 11.22
N PRO A 135 20.20 -17.90 10.13
CA PRO A 135 20.58 -17.09 8.96
C PRO A 135 19.39 -16.35 8.38
N ALA A 136 19.53 -15.04 8.18
CA ALA A 136 18.48 -14.20 7.61
C ALA A 136 18.80 -13.84 6.16
N ILE A 137 17.81 -13.94 5.28
CA ILE A 137 17.86 -13.46 3.90
C ILE A 137 17.22 -12.07 3.89
N LEU A 138 17.99 -11.01 3.63
CA LEU A 138 17.55 -9.62 3.65
C LEU A 138 17.61 -8.96 2.26
N ASP A 139 18.36 -9.55 1.33
CA ASP A 139 18.59 -9.04 -0.01
C ASP A 139 17.83 -9.85 -1.07
N VAL A 140 17.29 -9.17 -2.08
CA VAL A 140 16.48 -9.80 -3.14
C VAL A 140 17.27 -10.75 -4.03
N ASP A 141 18.57 -10.47 -4.29
CA ASP A 141 19.40 -11.37 -5.08
C ASP A 141 19.72 -12.65 -4.32
N ALA A 142 19.94 -12.54 -3.01
CA ALA A 142 20.11 -13.71 -2.14
C ALA A 142 18.82 -14.54 -2.08
N ALA A 143 17.64 -13.91 -2.04
CA ALA A 143 16.36 -14.61 -2.11
C ALA A 143 16.18 -15.38 -3.44
N VAL A 144 16.50 -14.73 -4.57
CA VAL A 144 16.45 -15.39 -5.89
C VAL A 144 17.42 -16.56 -5.95
N ALA A 145 18.67 -16.39 -5.49
CA ALA A 145 19.67 -17.44 -5.48
C ALA A 145 19.28 -18.64 -4.59
N ALA A 146 18.54 -18.39 -3.50
CA ALA A 146 18.02 -19.40 -2.59
C ALA A 146 16.67 -20.00 -3.03
N GLY A 147 16.05 -19.51 -4.11
CA GLY A 147 14.71 -19.93 -4.55
C GLY A 147 13.61 -19.58 -3.56
N GLN A 148 13.77 -18.49 -2.79
CA GLN A 148 12.82 -18.07 -1.76
C GLN A 148 11.85 -17.02 -2.29
N PHE A 149 10.57 -17.42 -2.47
CA PHE A 149 9.52 -16.58 -3.02
C PHE A 149 8.23 -16.70 -2.20
N VAL A 150 7.42 -15.63 -2.16
CA VAL A 150 6.08 -15.62 -1.57
C VAL A 150 4.98 -15.91 -2.60
N GLY A 151 5.34 -15.95 -3.88
CA GLY A 151 4.47 -16.30 -5.00
C GLY A 151 5.29 -16.67 -6.22
N GLU A 152 4.67 -17.30 -7.21
CA GLU A 152 5.35 -17.75 -8.42
C GLU A 152 5.95 -16.58 -9.22
N PRO A 153 7.12 -16.76 -9.82
CA PRO A 153 7.66 -15.81 -10.80
C PRO A 153 6.74 -15.71 -12.02
N TYR A 154 6.58 -14.49 -12.55
CA TYR A 154 5.80 -14.27 -13.76
C TYR A 154 6.63 -13.59 -14.84
N ALA A 155 6.24 -13.84 -16.12
CA ALA A 155 6.80 -13.17 -17.29
C ALA A 155 5.69 -12.74 -18.25
N MET A 156 5.79 -11.50 -18.74
CA MET A 156 4.99 -10.97 -19.84
C MET A 156 5.89 -10.81 -21.06
N ARG A 157 5.52 -11.42 -22.21
CA ARG A 157 6.33 -11.42 -23.41
C ARG A 157 5.55 -10.95 -24.63
N ARG A 158 6.22 -10.14 -25.47
CA ARG A 158 5.75 -9.70 -26.78
C ARG A 158 6.91 -9.77 -27.76
N GLY A 159 6.69 -10.39 -28.93
CA GLY A 159 7.69 -10.50 -29.98
C GLY A 159 8.94 -11.32 -29.56
N ASP A 160 10.08 -11.02 -30.17
CA ASP A 160 11.38 -11.67 -29.92
C ASP A 160 12.41 -10.62 -29.48
N VAL A 161 12.61 -10.53 -28.16
CA VAL A 161 13.49 -9.51 -27.55
C VAL A 161 14.95 -9.76 -27.88
N ASP A 162 15.43 -11.00 -27.87
CA ASP A 162 16.86 -11.30 -28.06
C ASP A 162 17.28 -11.02 -29.50
N THR A 163 16.46 -11.41 -30.48
CA THR A 163 16.70 -11.05 -31.89
C THR A 163 16.66 -9.55 -32.13
N ALA A 164 15.68 -8.86 -31.56
CA ALA A 164 15.53 -7.42 -31.70
C ALA A 164 16.67 -6.64 -30.99
N LEU A 165 17.12 -7.08 -29.82
CA LEU A 165 18.29 -6.53 -29.15
C LEU A 165 19.54 -6.70 -30.01
N ALA A 166 19.72 -7.88 -30.60
CA ALA A 166 20.90 -8.13 -31.47
C ALA A 166 20.90 -7.24 -32.71
N ALA A 167 19.73 -6.92 -33.26
CA ALA A 167 19.57 -6.09 -34.46
C ALA A 167 19.56 -4.57 -34.16
N SER A 168 19.44 -4.15 -32.89
CA SER A 168 19.38 -2.74 -32.54
C SER A 168 20.68 -1.99 -32.77
N GLU A 169 20.59 -0.76 -33.30
CA GLU A 169 21.72 0.12 -33.57
C GLU A 169 22.47 0.50 -32.29
N HIS A 170 21.72 0.81 -31.23
CA HIS A 170 22.24 1.15 -29.91
C HIS A 170 21.66 0.21 -28.84
N ARG A 171 22.46 -0.06 -27.82
CA ARG A 171 22.07 -0.89 -26.67
C ARG A 171 22.55 -0.30 -25.35
N LEU A 172 21.74 -0.43 -24.32
CA LEU A 172 22.13 -0.18 -22.94
C LEU A 172 21.66 -1.33 -22.07
N ASP A 173 22.43 -1.61 -21.05
CA ASP A 173 22.05 -2.45 -19.93
C ASP A 173 22.35 -1.74 -18.62
N GLY A 174 21.64 -2.10 -17.57
CA GLY A 174 21.82 -1.46 -16.30
C GLY A 174 20.99 -2.08 -15.18
N GLN A 175 21.24 -1.56 -13.99
CA GLN A 175 20.52 -1.89 -12.78
C GLN A 175 20.30 -0.63 -11.97
N PHE A 176 19.16 -0.55 -11.27
CA PHE A 176 18.92 0.46 -10.24
C PHE A 176 17.97 -0.10 -9.19
N ASP A 177 17.99 0.50 -8.00
CA ASP A 177 17.14 0.14 -6.88
C ASP A 177 16.14 1.25 -6.64
N ILE A 178 14.86 0.88 -6.53
CA ILE A 178 13.76 1.75 -6.10
C ILE A 178 13.55 1.49 -4.63
N GLY A 179 13.79 2.48 -3.77
CA GLY A 179 13.63 2.35 -2.33
C GLY A 179 12.18 2.15 -1.90
N GLY A 180 11.99 1.40 -0.83
CA GLY A 180 10.71 1.34 -0.12
C GLY A 180 10.37 2.68 0.54
N GLN A 181 9.09 2.86 0.87
CA GLN A 181 8.58 4.07 1.53
C GLN A 181 7.66 3.71 2.68
N ASP A 182 7.80 4.39 3.81
CA ASP A 182 6.81 4.37 4.89
C ASP A 182 5.60 5.22 4.49
N HIS A 183 4.39 4.78 4.84
CA HIS A 183 3.14 5.50 4.54
C HIS A 183 3.08 6.85 5.24
N PHE A 184 3.63 6.93 6.43
CA PHE A 184 3.76 8.11 7.24
C PHE A 184 2.43 8.90 7.40
N TYR A 185 1.32 8.16 7.52
CA TYR A 185 0.01 8.75 7.82
C TYR A 185 0.06 9.52 9.15
N LEU A 186 -0.70 10.60 9.26
CA LEU A 186 -0.69 11.45 10.45
C LEU A 186 -1.32 10.73 11.66
N GLU A 187 -2.50 10.14 11.48
CA GLU A 187 -3.11 9.21 12.44
C GLU A 187 -2.40 7.85 12.30
N GLY A 188 -1.69 7.40 13.36
CA GLY A 188 -1.02 6.10 13.39
C GLY A 188 -2.00 4.92 13.35
N GLN A 189 -1.46 3.70 13.43
CA GLN A 189 -2.27 2.49 13.60
C GLN A 189 -2.93 2.50 14.97
N ILE A 190 -4.25 2.36 14.99
CA ILE A 190 -5.04 2.43 16.23
C ILE A 190 -6.33 1.63 16.12
N ALA A 191 -6.68 0.96 17.23
CA ALA A 191 -7.97 0.30 17.43
C ALA A 191 -8.44 0.44 18.88
N LEU A 192 -9.77 0.60 19.06
CA LEU A 192 -10.46 0.53 20.35
C LEU A 192 -11.47 -0.61 20.28
N ALA A 193 -11.20 -1.70 21.00
CA ALA A 193 -12.05 -2.88 21.07
C ALA A 193 -12.88 -2.85 22.37
N VAL A 194 -14.19 -3.02 22.25
CA VAL A 194 -15.17 -2.94 23.36
C VAL A 194 -16.00 -4.22 23.39
N PRO A 195 -15.83 -5.09 24.43
CA PRO A 195 -16.71 -6.24 24.60
C PRO A 195 -18.18 -5.84 24.72
N GLN A 196 -19.05 -6.61 24.08
CA GLN A 196 -20.49 -6.41 24.09
C GLN A 196 -21.21 -7.57 24.79
N GLU A 197 -22.51 -7.42 25.04
CA GLU A 197 -23.37 -8.46 25.57
C GLU A 197 -23.31 -9.72 24.70
N ALA A 198 -23.62 -10.88 25.29
CA ALA A 198 -23.63 -12.19 24.65
C ALA A 198 -22.31 -12.57 23.93
N GLY A 199 -21.20 -11.94 24.33
CA GLY A 199 -19.89 -12.21 23.75
C GLY A 199 -19.59 -11.44 22.47
N GLY A 200 -20.42 -10.50 22.05
CA GLY A 200 -20.15 -9.63 20.90
C GLY A 200 -18.89 -8.77 21.08
N MET A 201 -18.38 -8.24 19.98
CA MET A 201 -17.22 -7.34 19.96
C MET A 201 -17.48 -6.14 19.05
N LEU A 202 -17.41 -4.92 19.60
CA LEU A 202 -17.36 -3.69 18.83
C LEU A 202 -15.91 -3.24 18.73
N CYS A 203 -15.44 -2.96 17.51
CA CYS A 203 -14.09 -2.46 17.25
C CYS A 203 -14.16 -1.16 16.44
N HIS A 204 -13.69 -0.06 17.00
CA HIS A 204 -13.38 1.14 16.23
C HIS A 204 -11.93 1.03 15.77
N ALA A 205 -11.70 1.05 14.46
CA ALA A 205 -10.36 0.88 13.90
C ALA A 205 -10.08 1.93 12.82
N SER A 206 -8.87 2.47 12.81
CA SER A 206 -8.39 3.26 11.68
C SER A 206 -7.99 2.30 10.56
N THR A 207 -8.95 1.95 9.69
CA THR A 207 -8.77 0.94 8.63
C THR A 207 -9.39 1.36 7.32
N GLN A 208 -8.75 0.99 6.20
CA GLN A 208 -9.29 1.12 4.85
C GLN A 208 -10.26 -0.01 4.49
N HIS A 209 -10.33 -1.07 5.31
CA HIS A 209 -11.12 -2.25 5.02
C HIS A 209 -11.87 -2.78 6.27
N PRO A 210 -12.97 -2.13 6.70
CA PRO A 210 -13.68 -2.50 7.91
C PRO A 210 -14.26 -3.92 7.88
N THR A 211 -14.71 -4.40 6.73
CA THR A 211 -15.23 -5.78 6.57
C THR A 211 -14.14 -6.82 6.81
N GLU A 212 -12.94 -6.60 6.32
CA GLU A 212 -11.80 -7.50 6.56
C GLU A 212 -11.43 -7.54 8.03
N VAL A 213 -11.36 -6.37 8.69
CA VAL A 213 -11.13 -6.30 10.15
C VAL A 213 -12.19 -7.08 10.90
N GLN A 214 -13.47 -6.97 10.54
CA GLN A 214 -14.58 -7.75 11.11
C GLN A 214 -14.32 -9.26 11.00
N HIS A 215 -14.02 -9.75 9.79
CA HIS A 215 -13.78 -11.16 9.53
C HIS A 215 -12.55 -11.70 10.30
N LEU A 216 -11.48 -10.91 10.35
CA LEU A 216 -10.24 -11.33 11.01
C LEU A 216 -10.37 -11.31 12.53
N ILE A 217 -11.08 -10.33 13.13
CA ILE A 217 -11.42 -10.37 14.56
C ILE A 217 -12.27 -11.61 14.88
N ALA A 218 -13.27 -11.91 14.08
CA ALA A 218 -14.11 -13.11 14.27
C ALA A 218 -13.24 -14.40 14.19
N ARG A 219 -12.32 -14.46 13.23
CA ARG A 219 -11.38 -15.59 13.03
C ARG A 219 -10.49 -15.80 14.26
N VAL A 220 -9.82 -14.76 14.76
CA VAL A 220 -8.90 -14.89 15.89
C VAL A 220 -9.62 -15.15 17.21
N LEU A 221 -10.87 -14.68 17.36
CA LEU A 221 -11.72 -14.95 18.52
C LEU A 221 -12.44 -16.31 18.44
N GLY A 222 -12.42 -16.99 17.28
CA GLY A 222 -13.16 -18.22 17.05
C GLY A 222 -14.68 -18.03 17.14
N ARG A 223 -15.19 -16.91 16.61
CA ARG A 223 -16.61 -16.48 16.65
C ARG A 223 -17.22 -16.37 15.27
N ALA A 224 -18.55 -16.24 15.22
CA ALA A 224 -19.25 -15.91 14.01
C ALA A 224 -19.02 -14.43 13.63
N GLU A 225 -19.01 -14.13 12.32
CA GLU A 225 -18.74 -12.76 11.83
C GLU A 225 -19.78 -11.74 12.29
N HIS A 226 -21.04 -12.16 12.44
CA HIS A 226 -22.12 -11.30 12.91
C HIS A 226 -22.01 -10.91 14.40
N ASP A 227 -21.15 -11.58 15.18
CA ASP A 227 -20.85 -11.22 16.57
C ASP A 227 -19.87 -10.04 16.67
N VAL A 228 -19.29 -9.62 15.55
CA VAL A 228 -18.28 -8.56 15.47
C VAL A 228 -18.81 -7.40 14.63
N VAL A 229 -18.66 -6.20 15.17
CA VAL A 229 -18.94 -4.96 14.43
C VAL A 229 -17.65 -4.16 14.35
N CYS A 230 -17.27 -3.77 13.13
CA CYS A 230 -16.15 -2.85 12.89
C CYS A 230 -16.67 -1.50 12.39
N GLU A 231 -16.30 -0.42 13.06
CA GLU A 231 -16.70 0.93 12.72
C GLU A 231 -15.49 1.81 12.38
N VAL A 232 -15.61 2.55 11.27
CA VAL A 232 -14.67 3.62 10.88
C VAL A 232 -15.45 4.76 10.26
N ARG A 233 -15.43 5.93 10.88
CA ARG A 233 -16.11 7.12 10.34
C ARG A 233 -15.21 7.87 9.36
N ARG A 234 -13.96 8.03 9.69
CA ARG A 234 -12.89 8.64 8.88
C ARG A 234 -11.52 8.23 9.38
N MET A 235 -10.52 8.42 8.53
CA MET A 235 -9.11 8.17 8.87
C MET A 235 -8.25 9.40 8.63
N GLY A 236 -7.24 9.58 9.47
CA GLY A 236 -6.18 10.58 9.30
C GLY A 236 -5.07 10.13 8.34
N GLY A 237 -5.48 9.61 7.17
CA GLY A 237 -4.63 9.02 6.15
C GLY A 237 -4.53 7.50 6.26
N GLY A 238 -4.37 6.85 5.11
CA GLY A 238 -4.16 5.40 5.02
C GLY A 238 -3.11 5.07 3.95
N PHE A 239 -3.27 5.61 2.76
CA PHE A 239 -2.35 5.50 1.62
C PHE A 239 -2.02 4.06 1.20
N GLY A 240 -2.84 3.07 1.61
CA GLY A 240 -2.61 1.64 1.46
C GLY A 240 -2.04 0.95 2.70
N GLY A 241 -1.49 1.70 3.67
CA GLY A 241 -0.89 1.15 4.89
C GLY A 241 -1.89 0.70 5.94
N LYS A 242 -3.18 0.94 5.73
CA LYS A 242 -4.27 0.52 6.60
C LYS A 242 -5.28 -0.38 5.85
N GLU A 243 -4.87 -0.93 4.72
CA GLU A 243 -5.69 -1.86 3.94
C GLU A 243 -5.72 -3.23 4.62
N SER A 244 -4.58 -3.93 4.73
CA SER A 244 -4.45 -5.19 5.46
C SER A 244 -3.83 -5.02 6.86
N GLN A 245 -2.85 -4.13 7.02
CA GLN A 245 -2.02 -4.01 8.22
C GLN A 245 -2.80 -3.56 9.47
N ALA A 246 -3.89 -2.80 9.31
CA ALA A 246 -4.75 -2.39 10.43
C ALA A 246 -5.40 -3.59 11.15
N SER A 247 -5.56 -4.71 10.46
CA SER A 247 -6.19 -5.92 10.99
C SER A 247 -5.41 -6.54 12.15
N LEU A 248 -4.07 -6.54 12.07
CA LEU A 248 -3.22 -7.02 13.17
C LEU A 248 -3.49 -6.24 14.46
N ILE A 249 -3.55 -4.91 14.37
CA ILE A 249 -3.74 -4.02 15.51
C ILE A 249 -5.14 -4.20 16.11
N ALA A 250 -6.15 -4.30 15.26
CA ALA A 250 -7.54 -4.52 15.68
C ALA A 250 -7.72 -5.91 16.31
N CYS A 251 -7.12 -6.94 15.75
CA CYS A 251 -7.17 -8.30 16.30
C CYS A 251 -6.48 -8.38 17.66
N ILE A 252 -5.31 -7.79 17.86
CA ILE A 252 -4.62 -7.75 19.16
C ILE A 252 -5.48 -7.02 20.19
N ALA A 253 -6.06 -5.85 19.84
CA ALA A 253 -6.94 -5.11 20.73
C ALA A 253 -8.17 -5.95 21.13
N ALA A 254 -8.80 -6.64 20.18
CA ALA A 254 -9.96 -7.49 20.41
C ALA A 254 -9.63 -8.73 21.27
N LEU A 255 -8.49 -9.37 21.03
CA LEU A 255 -8.02 -10.51 21.86
C LEU A 255 -7.80 -10.08 23.31
N LEU A 256 -7.12 -8.96 23.55
CA LEU A 256 -6.90 -8.40 24.88
C LEU A 256 -8.20 -7.96 25.56
N ALA A 257 -9.13 -7.36 24.81
CA ALA A 257 -10.43 -6.99 25.30
C ALA A 257 -11.27 -8.22 25.68
N ASN A 258 -11.21 -9.27 24.87
CA ASN A 258 -11.86 -10.55 25.16
C ASN A 258 -11.28 -11.21 26.42
N ALA A 259 -9.97 -11.23 26.60
CA ALA A 259 -9.31 -11.84 27.75
C ALA A 259 -9.57 -11.06 29.04
N SER A 260 -9.55 -9.73 28.99
CA SER A 260 -9.73 -8.87 30.16
C SER A 260 -11.20 -8.56 30.48
N GLN A 261 -12.14 -8.82 29.56
CA GLN A 261 -13.55 -8.41 29.63
C GLN A 261 -13.73 -6.89 29.87
N ARG A 262 -12.77 -6.09 29.36
CA ARG A 262 -12.74 -4.63 29.47
C ARG A 262 -12.44 -4.02 28.09
N PRO A 263 -12.86 -2.78 27.84
CA PRO A 263 -12.43 -2.04 26.65
C PRO A 263 -10.90 -1.96 26.61
N VAL A 264 -10.30 -2.15 25.41
CA VAL A 264 -8.86 -2.05 25.19
C VAL A 264 -8.58 -1.13 24.01
N LYS A 265 -7.73 -0.13 24.24
CA LYS A 265 -7.19 0.75 23.21
C LYS A 265 -5.75 0.35 22.92
N LEU A 266 -5.48 -0.01 21.68
CA LEU A 266 -4.13 -0.23 21.16
C LEU A 266 -3.80 0.86 20.14
N ARG A 267 -2.83 1.68 20.46
CA ARG A 267 -2.28 2.69 19.58
C ARG A 267 -0.76 2.50 19.52
N LEU A 268 -0.25 2.29 18.31
CA LEU A 268 1.20 2.25 18.10
C LEU A 268 1.78 3.66 18.17
N ASP A 269 2.94 3.82 18.81
CA ASP A 269 3.75 5.01 18.56
C ASP A 269 4.44 4.90 17.19
N ARG A 270 5.07 5.97 16.73
CA ARG A 270 5.65 6.00 15.40
C ARG A 270 6.79 5.00 15.21
N ASP A 271 7.60 4.80 16.22
CA ASP A 271 8.75 3.90 16.17
C ASP A 271 8.29 2.44 16.05
N ASP A 272 7.28 2.06 16.86
CA ASP A 272 6.67 0.73 16.81
C ASP A 272 5.94 0.49 15.48
N ASP A 273 5.21 1.50 14.94
CA ASP A 273 4.52 1.43 13.66
C ASP A 273 5.53 1.22 12.50
N MET A 274 6.63 1.98 12.49
CA MET A 274 7.66 1.87 11.46
C MET A 274 8.36 0.52 11.41
N THR A 275 8.37 -0.23 12.51
CA THR A 275 9.02 -1.55 12.60
C THR A 275 8.05 -2.71 12.40
N LEU A 276 6.82 -2.57 12.92
CA LEU A 276 5.83 -3.65 12.92
C LEU A 276 5.06 -3.78 11.60
N THR A 277 4.80 -2.65 10.90
CA THR A 277 3.91 -2.63 9.74
C THR A 277 4.66 -2.62 8.41
N GLY A 278 4.01 -3.16 7.37
CA GLY A 278 4.53 -3.23 6.00
C GLY A 278 4.72 -1.86 5.33
N LYS A 279 5.58 -1.84 4.33
CA LYS A 279 5.99 -0.64 3.58
C LYS A 279 5.67 -0.79 2.10
N ARG A 280 5.88 0.28 1.31
CA ARG A 280 5.96 0.16 -0.15
C ARG A 280 7.08 -0.81 -0.51
N HIS A 281 6.82 -1.74 -1.42
CA HIS A 281 7.83 -2.64 -1.95
C HIS A 281 9.00 -1.86 -2.54
N ASP A 282 10.19 -2.10 -2.06
CA ASP A 282 11.40 -1.76 -2.77
C ASP A 282 11.64 -2.80 -3.87
N VAL A 283 12.19 -2.35 -4.99
CA VAL A 283 12.37 -3.17 -6.18
C VAL A 283 13.75 -2.92 -6.78
N ARG A 284 14.51 -3.99 -6.98
CA ARG A 284 15.69 -3.98 -7.84
C ARG A 284 15.26 -4.26 -9.27
N THR A 285 15.54 -3.32 -10.17
CA THR A 285 15.25 -3.43 -11.60
C THR A 285 16.53 -3.61 -12.38
N ARG A 286 16.63 -4.69 -13.14
CA ARG A 286 17.68 -4.90 -14.15
C ARG A 286 17.06 -4.80 -15.52
N PHE A 287 17.77 -4.21 -16.48
CA PHE A 287 17.25 -4.05 -17.82
C PHE A 287 18.31 -4.21 -18.91
N ARG A 288 17.84 -4.61 -20.09
CA ARG A 288 18.55 -4.52 -21.37
C ARG A 288 17.61 -3.84 -22.36
N VAL A 289 18.06 -2.83 -23.06
CA VAL A 289 17.25 -2.09 -24.02
C VAL A 289 17.98 -1.85 -25.32
N GLY A 290 17.28 -2.05 -26.45
CA GLY A 290 17.73 -1.76 -27.80
C GLY A 290 16.93 -0.61 -28.40
N PHE A 291 17.60 0.33 -29.08
CA PHE A 291 16.99 1.55 -29.63
C PHE A 291 17.78 2.07 -30.84
N ASP A 292 17.19 2.98 -31.59
CA ASP A 292 17.83 3.64 -32.74
C ASP A 292 18.40 5.04 -32.38
N ALA A 293 19.05 5.71 -33.35
CA ALA A 293 19.62 7.05 -33.19
C ALA A 293 18.58 8.14 -32.85
N SER A 294 17.28 7.90 -33.06
CA SER A 294 16.21 8.80 -32.63
C SER A 294 15.83 8.62 -31.16
N GLY A 295 16.26 7.53 -30.54
CA GLY A 295 15.88 7.10 -29.20
C GLY A 295 14.59 6.27 -29.16
N ARG A 296 14.13 5.79 -30.32
CA ARG A 296 12.96 4.90 -30.40
C ARG A 296 13.34 3.49 -29.95
N LEU A 297 12.55 2.95 -29.03
CA LEU A 297 12.73 1.59 -28.48
C LEU A 297 12.31 0.53 -29.50
N HIS A 298 13.17 -0.48 -29.67
CA HIS A 298 12.87 -1.67 -30.45
C HIS A 298 12.75 -2.92 -29.58
N ALA A 299 13.53 -3.01 -28.51
CA ALA A 299 13.48 -4.16 -27.60
C ALA A 299 13.73 -3.73 -26.16
N LEU A 300 13.01 -4.37 -25.22
CA LEU A 300 13.16 -4.13 -23.79
C LEU A 300 13.02 -5.44 -23.01
N ALA A 301 14.09 -5.80 -22.29
CA ALA A 301 14.05 -6.84 -21.26
C ALA A 301 14.15 -6.20 -19.88
N ILE A 302 13.23 -6.54 -18.96
CA ILE A 302 13.21 -6.09 -17.56
C ILE A 302 13.14 -7.29 -16.63
N ASP A 303 13.95 -7.28 -15.56
CA ASP A 303 13.91 -8.21 -14.43
C ASP A 303 13.59 -7.40 -13.16
N LEU A 304 12.37 -7.56 -12.63
CA LEU A 304 11.86 -6.89 -11.42
C LEU A 304 12.00 -7.83 -10.23
N ARG A 305 12.84 -7.50 -9.26
CA ARG A 305 13.02 -8.24 -8.01
C ARG A 305 12.43 -7.42 -6.86
N ALA A 306 11.19 -7.76 -6.48
CA ALA A 306 10.49 -7.08 -5.41
C ALA A 306 10.78 -7.74 -4.05
N ARG A 307 11.16 -6.95 -3.04
CA ARG A 307 11.24 -7.44 -1.67
C ARG A 307 9.83 -7.47 -1.09
N CYS A 308 9.33 -8.67 -0.82
CA CYS A 308 7.95 -8.88 -0.34
C CYS A 308 7.86 -9.03 1.18
N GLY A 309 8.95 -9.41 1.84
CA GLY A 309 8.93 -9.71 3.26
C GLY A 309 8.67 -11.18 3.55
N MET A 310 8.19 -11.48 4.75
CA MET A 310 8.02 -12.87 5.21
C MET A 310 6.82 -13.59 4.61
N SER A 311 5.78 -12.85 4.22
CA SER A 311 4.52 -13.36 3.66
C SER A 311 4.12 -12.64 2.39
N ALA A 312 3.07 -13.13 1.73
CA ALA A 312 2.58 -12.54 0.49
C ALA A 312 1.86 -11.20 0.70
N ASP A 313 1.06 -11.04 1.76
CA ASP A 313 0.14 -9.92 1.92
C ASP A 313 -0.52 -9.58 0.57
N LEU A 314 -0.30 -8.38 0.04
CA LEU A 314 -0.78 -7.92 -1.27
C LEU A 314 0.32 -7.93 -2.35
N SER A 315 1.50 -8.50 -2.06
CA SER A 315 2.68 -8.44 -2.92
C SER A 315 2.44 -8.97 -4.33
N ASN A 316 1.67 -10.05 -4.47
CA ASN A 316 1.39 -10.63 -5.79
C ASN A 316 0.73 -9.60 -6.71
N ALA A 317 -0.34 -8.97 -6.24
CA ALA A 317 -1.08 -7.97 -6.99
C ALA A 317 -0.29 -6.67 -7.23
N VAL A 318 0.54 -6.26 -6.27
CA VAL A 318 1.44 -5.09 -6.39
C VAL A 318 2.49 -5.32 -7.48
N VAL A 319 3.15 -6.49 -7.48
CA VAL A 319 4.19 -6.81 -8.44
C VAL A 319 3.61 -7.02 -9.84
N ASP A 320 2.41 -7.63 -9.96
CA ASP A 320 1.69 -7.71 -11.23
C ASP A 320 1.42 -6.32 -11.81
N ARG A 321 0.97 -5.38 -11.00
CA ARG A 321 0.75 -4.00 -11.46
C ARG A 321 2.05 -3.32 -11.90
N ALA A 322 3.18 -3.59 -11.24
CA ALA A 322 4.47 -3.07 -11.68
C ALA A 322 4.81 -3.57 -13.08
N MET A 323 4.54 -4.85 -13.39
CA MET A 323 4.73 -5.41 -14.74
C MET A 323 3.81 -4.75 -15.78
N PHE A 324 2.52 -4.56 -15.46
CA PHE A 324 1.55 -3.89 -16.34
C PHE A 324 1.94 -2.43 -16.63
N HIS A 325 2.63 -1.76 -15.70
CA HIS A 325 3.03 -0.36 -15.85
C HIS A 325 4.51 -0.18 -16.26
N SER A 326 5.20 -1.26 -16.60
CA SER A 326 6.57 -1.19 -17.13
C SER A 326 6.67 -0.58 -18.53
N ASP A 327 5.55 -0.32 -19.16
CA ASP A 327 5.45 0.45 -20.41
C ASP A 327 5.17 1.95 -20.16
N ASN A 328 4.62 2.32 -18.99
CA ASN A 328 4.02 3.62 -18.78
C ASN A 328 3.14 4.01 -19.98
N ALA A 329 3.51 5.06 -20.72
CA ALA A 329 2.81 5.56 -21.90
C ALA A 329 3.51 5.20 -23.23
N TYR A 330 4.47 4.27 -23.21
CA TYR A 330 5.34 3.96 -24.35
C TYR A 330 5.03 2.61 -24.98
N PHE A 331 5.02 2.60 -26.31
CA PHE A 331 4.83 1.38 -27.04
C PHE A 331 6.11 0.51 -27.01
N LEU A 332 5.94 -0.73 -26.58
CA LEU A 332 7.01 -1.73 -26.54
C LEU A 332 6.78 -2.75 -27.68
N GLU A 333 7.62 -2.69 -28.72
CA GLU A 333 7.51 -3.57 -29.88
C GLU A 333 7.90 -5.01 -29.53
N HIS A 334 9.05 -5.18 -28.87
CA HIS A 334 9.51 -6.45 -28.32
C HIS A 334 9.78 -6.27 -26.84
N ALA A 335 9.12 -7.06 -25.99
CA ALA A 335 9.22 -6.96 -24.54
C ALA A 335 9.34 -8.33 -23.87
N ASP A 336 10.24 -8.46 -22.89
CA ASP A 336 10.31 -9.57 -21.93
C ASP A 336 10.42 -8.96 -20.52
N ILE A 337 9.30 -8.95 -19.79
CA ILE A 337 9.21 -8.37 -18.45
C ILE A 337 9.02 -9.51 -17.47
N GLN A 338 10.04 -9.78 -16.67
CA GLN A 338 10.06 -10.82 -15.65
C GLN A 338 9.94 -10.22 -14.26
N SER A 339 9.34 -10.94 -13.33
CA SER A 339 9.19 -10.48 -11.95
C SER A 339 9.33 -11.60 -10.93
N TRP A 340 9.94 -11.26 -9.79
CA TRP A 340 10.23 -12.14 -8.68
C TRP A 340 9.68 -11.56 -7.38
N ARG A 341 8.83 -12.33 -6.70
CA ARG A 341 8.25 -11.99 -5.40
C ARG A 341 9.15 -12.54 -4.31
N CYS A 342 10.25 -11.84 -4.03
CA CYS A 342 11.32 -12.32 -3.16
C CYS A 342 10.87 -12.40 -1.70
N LYS A 343 10.88 -13.61 -1.13
CA LYS A 343 10.66 -13.83 0.31
C LYS A 343 11.92 -13.44 1.06
N THR A 344 11.77 -12.57 2.07
CA THR A 344 12.88 -12.09 2.89
C THR A 344 12.49 -12.05 4.36
N HIS A 345 13.49 -12.07 5.26
CA HIS A 345 13.28 -11.93 6.70
C HIS A 345 13.13 -10.44 7.07
N THR A 346 12.14 -9.80 6.48
CA THR A 346 11.70 -8.43 6.74
C THR A 346 10.20 -8.43 6.92
N VAL A 347 9.63 -7.34 7.45
CA VAL A 347 8.17 -7.19 7.52
C VAL A 347 7.55 -7.37 6.13
N SER A 348 6.37 -7.99 6.07
CA SER A 348 5.62 -8.16 4.81
C SER A 348 5.27 -6.81 4.23
N ASN A 349 5.79 -6.51 3.04
CA ASN A 349 5.46 -5.28 2.35
C ASN A 349 4.02 -5.32 1.83
N THR A 350 3.37 -4.17 1.77
CA THR A 350 1.94 -4.08 1.54
C THR A 350 1.60 -3.03 0.48
N ALA A 351 0.30 -2.80 0.28
CA ALA A 351 -0.20 -1.73 -0.56
C ALA A 351 0.39 -0.37 -0.17
N PHE A 352 0.75 0.41 -1.17
CA PHE A 352 1.08 1.83 -1.02
C PHE A 352 0.61 2.58 -2.26
N ARG A 353 0.11 3.78 -2.11
CA ARG A 353 -0.48 4.63 -3.15
C ARG A 353 0.18 4.44 -4.52
N GLY A 354 -0.63 4.03 -5.53
CA GLY A 354 -0.18 3.62 -6.85
C GLY A 354 0.07 2.10 -7.00
N PHE A 355 0.21 1.35 -5.89
CA PHE A 355 0.10 -0.13 -5.82
C PHE A 355 0.94 -0.86 -6.88
N GLY A 356 2.24 -0.60 -6.95
CA GLY A 356 3.17 -1.19 -7.94
C GLY A 356 3.33 -0.36 -9.22
N GLY A 357 2.32 0.42 -9.61
CA GLY A 357 2.42 1.33 -10.76
C GLY A 357 3.64 2.26 -10.69
N PRO A 358 3.90 2.95 -9.55
CA PRO A 358 5.09 3.80 -9.42
C PRO A 358 6.40 3.10 -9.69
N GLN A 359 6.55 1.83 -9.28
CA GLN A 359 7.77 1.07 -9.51
C GLN A 359 7.97 0.74 -11.00
N GLY A 360 6.90 0.29 -11.69
CA GLY A 360 6.94 0.05 -13.13
C GLY A 360 7.23 1.32 -13.92
N VAL A 361 6.48 2.40 -13.62
CA VAL A 361 6.66 3.71 -14.28
C VAL A 361 8.06 4.28 -14.06
N LEU A 362 8.57 4.28 -12.82
CA LEU A 362 9.92 4.77 -12.54
C LEU A 362 10.98 3.96 -13.31
N GLY A 363 10.75 2.64 -13.45
CA GLY A 363 11.60 1.76 -14.22
C GLY A 363 11.81 2.21 -15.65
N ILE A 364 10.72 2.35 -16.39
CA ILE A 364 10.80 2.76 -17.80
C ILE A 364 11.23 4.23 -17.96
N GLU A 365 10.84 5.12 -17.06
CA GLU A 365 11.27 6.52 -17.10
C GLU A 365 12.78 6.68 -16.89
N TYR A 366 13.38 5.86 -16.01
CA TYR A 366 14.84 5.80 -15.85
C TYR A 366 15.53 5.29 -17.10
N ILE A 367 14.95 4.30 -17.78
CA ILE A 367 15.49 3.74 -19.04
C ILE A 367 15.42 4.80 -20.15
N ILE A 368 14.30 5.46 -20.33
CA ILE A 368 14.13 6.55 -21.32
C ILE A 368 15.14 7.69 -21.09
N ASP A 369 15.30 8.10 -19.84
CA ASP A 369 16.29 9.12 -19.47
C ASP A 369 17.73 8.67 -19.75
N SER A 370 18.03 7.38 -19.55
CA SER A 370 19.35 6.81 -19.83
C SER A 370 19.64 6.78 -21.33
N ILE A 371 18.63 6.45 -22.16
CA ILE A 371 18.72 6.54 -23.62
C ILE A 371 18.97 7.99 -24.05
N ALA A 372 18.18 8.94 -23.53
CA ALA A 372 18.34 10.34 -23.85
C ALA A 372 19.76 10.86 -23.54
N ARG A 373 20.29 10.51 -22.37
CA ARG A 373 21.66 10.87 -21.97
C ARG A 373 22.72 10.24 -22.90
N SER A 374 22.56 8.97 -23.25
CA SER A 374 23.51 8.28 -24.12
C SER A 374 23.57 8.88 -25.53
N LEU A 375 22.45 9.40 -26.03
CA LEU A 375 22.35 10.04 -27.35
C LEU A 375 22.61 11.56 -27.31
N GLY A 376 22.75 12.17 -26.13
CA GLY A 376 22.83 13.62 -25.99
C GLY A 376 21.54 14.35 -26.42
N ARG A 377 20.39 13.66 -26.31
CA ARG A 377 19.08 14.20 -26.68
C ARG A 377 18.31 14.73 -25.47
N ASP A 378 17.33 15.59 -25.70
CA ASP A 378 16.39 15.97 -24.64
C ASP A 378 15.46 14.79 -24.31
N PRO A 379 15.29 14.43 -23.02
CA PRO A 379 14.40 13.33 -22.64
C PRO A 379 12.95 13.50 -23.10
N PHE A 380 12.45 14.72 -23.22
CA PHE A 380 11.12 14.99 -23.76
C PHE A 380 10.97 14.48 -25.20
N ASP A 381 11.99 14.68 -26.06
CA ASP A 381 11.94 14.24 -27.45
C ASP A 381 11.96 12.70 -27.56
N VAL A 382 12.74 12.05 -26.69
CA VAL A 382 12.78 10.58 -26.62
C VAL A 382 11.43 10.03 -26.12
N ARG A 383 10.80 10.68 -25.15
CA ARG A 383 9.44 10.32 -24.69
C ARG A 383 8.42 10.41 -25.82
N MET A 384 8.39 11.55 -26.53
CA MET A 384 7.46 11.75 -27.64
C MET A 384 7.61 10.71 -28.76
N ALA A 385 8.87 10.29 -29.08
CA ALA A 385 9.14 9.30 -30.10
C ALA A 385 8.62 7.89 -29.75
N ASN A 386 8.40 7.62 -28.44
CA ASN A 386 8.01 6.32 -27.92
C ASN A 386 6.55 6.21 -27.51
N LEU A 387 5.76 7.28 -27.51
CA LEU A 387 4.34 7.22 -27.14
C LEU A 387 3.58 6.19 -27.99
N TYR A 388 2.53 5.61 -27.38
CA TYR A 388 1.49 4.91 -28.15
C TYR A 388 0.90 5.84 -29.20
N ASP A 389 0.34 5.27 -30.27
CA ASP A 389 -0.28 6.06 -31.34
C ASP A 389 -1.38 6.99 -30.80
N PRO A 390 -1.58 8.18 -31.40
CA PRO A 390 -2.70 9.05 -31.09
C PRO A 390 -4.03 8.42 -31.53
N ILE A 391 -5.12 8.89 -30.94
CA ILE A 391 -6.48 8.43 -31.28
C ILE A 391 -6.73 8.52 -32.80
N GLY A 392 -7.28 7.46 -33.36
CA GLY A 392 -7.65 7.38 -34.78
C GLY A 392 -6.48 7.13 -35.74
N VAL A 393 -5.28 6.92 -35.26
CA VAL A 393 -4.11 6.55 -36.07
C VAL A 393 -3.83 5.06 -35.91
N ALA A 394 -3.83 4.33 -37.02
CA ALA A 394 -3.64 2.88 -37.03
C ALA A 394 -2.26 2.51 -37.59
N ASN A 395 -1.20 2.81 -36.83
CA ASN A 395 0.18 2.42 -37.18
C ASN A 395 0.64 1.13 -36.47
N GLY A 396 -0.25 0.46 -35.73
CA GLY A 396 0.04 -0.76 -34.99
C GLY A 396 0.74 -0.55 -33.65
N ARG A 397 0.77 0.71 -33.13
CA ARG A 397 1.34 1.07 -31.84
C ARG A 397 0.26 1.46 -30.81
N ASP A 398 -0.88 0.80 -30.88
CA ASP A 398 -2.09 1.08 -30.11
C ASP A 398 -2.44 -0.02 -29.09
N THR A 399 -1.56 -1.00 -28.92
CA THR A 399 -1.80 -2.14 -28.04
C THR A 399 -0.64 -2.32 -27.06
N THR A 400 -0.96 -2.47 -25.78
CA THR A 400 0.03 -2.68 -24.70
C THR A 400 0.77 -4.02 -24.87
N HIS A 401 1.91 -4.18 -24.18
CA HIS A 401 2.69 -5.42 -24.17
C HIS A 401 1.91 -6.62 -23.58
N TYR A 402 0.84 -6.38 -22.87
CA TYR A 402 -0.08 -7.40 -22.32
C TYR A 402 -1.40 -7.53 -23.12
N GLY A 403 -1.49 -6.92 -24.32
CA GLY A 403 -2.58 -7.14 -25.26
C GLY A 403 -3.82 -6.25 -25.07
N MET A 404 -3.79 -5.23 -24.24
CA MET A 404 -4.92 -4.30 -24.05
C MET A 404 -4.85 -3.17 -25.10
N PRO A 405 -5.95 -2.86 -25.83
CA PRO A 405 -6.02 -1.65 -26.64
C PRO A 405 -5.85 -0.39 -25.80
N VAL A 406 -5.11 0.58 -26.33
CA VAL A 406 -4.94 1.90 -25.72
C VAL A 406 -5.99 2.84 -26.31
N GLU A 407 -6.99 3.18 -25.50
CA GLU A 407 -8.06 4.10 -25.83
C GLU A 407 -7.79 5.48 -25.23
N ASP A 408 -8.43 6.53 -25.77
CA ASP A 408 -8.40 7.92 -25.25
C ASP A 408 -6.99 8.49 -25.02
N ASN A 409 -6.02 8.14 -25.87
CA ASN A 409 -4.65 8.63 -25.75
C ASN A 409 -4.53 10.11 -26.16
N ILE A 410 -4.62 11.02 -25.20
CA ILE A 410 -4.51 12.46 -25.35
C ILE A 410 -3.08 13.01 -25.23
N LEU A 411 -2.08 12.15 -25.00
CA LEU A 411 -0.71 12.58 -24.67
C LEU A 411 -0.03 13.34 -25.81
N HIS A 412 -0.40 13.06 -27.05
CA HIS A 412 0.11 13.78 -28.22
C HIS A 412 -0.32 15.26 -28.27
N GLU A 413 -1.40 15.62 -27.57
CA GLU A 413 -1.86 17.00 -27.40
C GLU A 413 -1.41 17.57 -26.05
N LEU A 414 -1.59 16.80 -24.99
CA LEU A 414 -1.31 17.22 -23.60
C LEU A 414 0.15 17.56 -23.37
N MET A 415 1.08 16.70 -23.82
CA MET A 415 2.51 16.85 -23.57
C MET A 415 3.09 18.10 -24.29
N PRO A 416 2.85 18.33 -25.61
CA PRO A 416 3.30 19.54 -26.27
C PRO A 416 2.67 20.81 -25.71
N GLU A 417 1.38 20.79 -25.37
CA GLU A 417 0.69 21.95 -24.81
C GLU A 417 1.24 22.32 -23.42
N LEU A 418 1.52 21.34 -22.56
CA LEU A 418 2.16 21.59 -21.28
C LEU A 418 3.57 22.14 -21.46
N ALA A 419 4.35 21.57 -22.40
CA ALA A 419 5.70 22.04 -22.71
C ALA A 419 5.69 23.51 -23.17
N ARG A 420 4.69 23.89 -24.01
CA ARG A 420 4.48 25.27 -24.46
C ARG A 420 4.10 26.20 -23.30
N ARG A 421 3.11 25.81 -22.46
CA ARG A 421 2.63 26.64 -21.33
C ARG A 421 3.69 26.91 -20.27
N CYS A 422 4.58 25.96 -20.05
CA CYS A 422 5.63 26.09 -19.03
C CYS A 422 6.98 26.56 -19.60
N ASP A 423 7.04 27.01 -20.85
CA ASP A 423 8.27 27.44 -21.53
C ASP A 423 9.39 26.40 -21.40
N TYR A 424 9.06 25.13 -21.57
CA TYR A 424 9.95 23.99 -21.27
C TYR A 424 11.35 24.17 -21.89
N ARG A 425 11.43 24.48 -23.20
CA ARG A 425 12.72 24.60 -23.91
C ARG A 425 13.57 25.73 -23.37
N ALA A 426 13.02 26.92 -23.19
CA ALA A 426 13.73 28.07 -22.64
C ALA A 426 14.20 27.82 -21.20
N ARG A 427 13.38 27.20 -20.38
CA ARG A 427 13.75 26.81 -19.01
C ARG A 427 14.83 25.75 -18.97
N ARG A 428 14.81 24.75 -19.86
CA ARG A 428 15.89 23.73 -19.97
C ARG A 428 17.22 24.38 -20.32
N GLN A 429 17.21 25.36 -21.26
CA GLN A 429 18.41 26.11 -21.61
C GLN A 429 18.94 26.93 -20.42
N ALA A 430 18.09 27.70 -19.76
CA ALA A 430 18.48 28.49 -18.59
C ALA A 430 19.01 27.61 -17.46
N ILE A 431 18.48 26.39 -17.29
CA ILE A 431 18.96 25.41 -16.32
C ILE A 431 20.37 24.91 -16.72
N ALA A 432 20.62 24.63 -17.99
CA ALA A 432 21.93 24.22 -18.48
C ALA A 432 22.99 25.30 -18.24
N GLU A 433 22.69 26.56 -18.54
CA GLU A 433 23.53 27.73 -18.28
C GLU A 433 23.81 27.90 -16.79
N PHE A 434 22.77 27.82 -15.94
CA PHE A 434 22.94 27.85 -14.48
C PHE A 434 23.84 26.72 -13.99
N ASN A 435 23.61 25.51 -14.46
CA ASN A 435 24.37 24.32 -14.05
C ASN A 435 25.85 24.33 -14.47
N ALA A 436 26.14 25.01 -15.59
CA ALA A 436 27.53 25.18 -16.07
C ALA A 436 28.37 26.05 -15.13
N THR A 437 27.76 27.03 -14.49
CA THR A 437 28.46 28.02 -13.62
C THR A 437 28.31 27.74 -12.13
N SER A 438 27.26 27.06 -11.70
CA SER A 438 27.02 26.76 -10.28
C SER A 438 27.89 25.59 -9.80
N PRO A 439 28.77 25.77 -8.79
CA PRO A 439 29.66 24.70 -8.33
C PRO A 439 28.96 23.66 -7.44
N VAL A 440 27.88 24.04 -6.72
CA VAL A 440 27.26 23.20 -5.71
C VAL A 440 25.81 22.85 -6.07
N LEU A 441 24.97 23.86 -6.29
CA LEU A 441 23.57 23.66 -6.60
C LEU A 441 23.40 23.32 -8.08
N LYS A 442 22.59 22.29 -8.34
CA LYS A 442 22.15 21.93 -9.70
C LYS A 442 20.64 21.99 -9.77
N LYS A 443 20.12 22.48 -10.89
CA LYS A 443 18.69 22.51 -11.19
C LYS A 443 18.33 21.38 -12.14
N GLY A 444 17.09 20.91 -12.10
CA GLY A 444 16.52 19.93 -13.02
C GLY A 444 15.11 20.33 -13.43
N LEU A 445 14.70 19.87 -14.59
CA LEU A 445 13.33 19.97 -15.09
C LEU A 445 13.05 18.74 -15.92
N ALA A 446 11.98 18.01 -15.58
CA ALA A 446 11.47 16.89 -16.34
C ALA A 446 10.00 17.08 -16.65
N LEU A 447 9.55 16.50 -17.76
CA LEU A 447 8.16 16.40 -18.16
C LEU A 447 7.92 14.94 -18.53
N THR A 448 7.11 14.23 -17.71
CA THR A 448 6.84 12.80 -17.86
C THR A 448 5.35 12.56 -18.06
N PRO A 449 4.94 11.64 -18.96
CA PRO A 449 3.56 11.21 -19.08
C PRO A 449 3.19 10.23 -17.98
N VAL A 450 1.89 9.98 -17.82
CA VAL A 450 1.37 8.88 -16.99
C VAL A 450 0.23 8.19 -17.73
N LYS A 451 0.33 6.87 -17.88
CA LYS A 451 -0.78 5.96 -18.15
C LYS A 451 -0.96 5.09 -16.89
N PHE A 452 -2.16 5.03 -16.35
CA PHE A 452 -2.40 4.30 -15.12
C PHE A 452 -3.70 3.49 -15.17
N GLY A 453 -3.61 2.18 -14.87
CA GLY A 453 -4.74 1.30 -14.68
C GLY A 453 -5.11 1.18 -13.20
N ILE A 454 -6.36 1.51 -12.85
CA ILE A 454 -6.82 1.61 -11.47
C ILE A 454 -7.41 0.31 -10.91
N ALA A 455 -7.92 -0.59 -11.76
CA ALA A 455 -8.53 -1.85 -11.33
C ALA A 455 -7.55 -2.69 -10.49
N PHE A 456 -8.07 -3.37 -9.46
CA PHE A 456 -7.25 -4.27 -8.64
C PHE A 456 -6.84 -5.49 -9.48
N THR A 457 -5.54 -5.85 -9.47
CA THR A 457 -5.00 -6.90 -10.35
C THR A 457 -5.43 -8.31 -9.93
N LEU A 458 -5.79 -8.51 -8.67
CA LEU A 458 -6.51 -9.70 -8.21
C LEU A 458 -8.03 -9.46 -8.43
N THR A 459 -8.51 -9.81 -9.61
CA THR A 459 -9.79 -9.33 -10.17
C THR A 459 -11.02 -9.67 -9.34
N GLN A 460 -11.03 -10.80 -8.62
CA GLN A 460 -12.14 -11.17 -7.73
C GLN A 460 -12.34 -10.18 -6.56
N LEU A 461 -11.36 -9.36 -6.24
CA LEU A 461 -11.48 -8.32 -5.21
C LEU A 461 -12.03 -6.99 -5.74
N ASN A 462 -12.29 -6.88 -7.05
CA ASN A 462 -12.97 -5.71 -7.64
C ASN A 462 -14.47 -5.81 -7.41
N GLN A 463 -14.91 -5.58 -6.19
CA GLN A 463 -16.31 -5.63 -5.79
C GLN A 463 -16.60 -4.58 -4.71
N ALA A 464 -17.87 -4.16 -4.63
CA ALA A 464 -18.36 -3.25 -3.62
C ALA A 464 -19.79 -3.65 -3.22
N GLY A 465 -20.11 -3.45 -1.95
CA GLY A 465 -21.43 -3.69 -1.40
C GLY A 465 -22.03 -2.41 -0.84
N ALA A 466 -23.35 -2.27 -0.94
CA ALA A 466 -24.11 -1.20 -0.32
C ALA A 466 -25.45 -1.73 0.19
N LEU A 467 -25.81 -1.31 1.40
CA LEU A 467 -27.13 -1.53 1.99
C LEU A 467 -27.82 -0.16 2.12
N LEU A 468 -28.94 -0.01 1.45
CA LEU A 468 -29.74 1.23 1.46
C LEU A 468 -31.06 0.97 2.18
N HIS A 469 -31.34 1.79 3.18
CA HIS A 469 -32.61 1.78 3.91
C HIS A 469 -33.34 3.09 3.72
N VAL A 470 -34.60 3.02 3.27
CA VAL A 470 -35.49 4.18 3.11
C VAL A 470 -36.52 4.15 4.26
N TYR A 471 -36.50 5.21 5.06
CA TYR A 471 -37.43 5.37 6.17
C TYR A 471 -38.79 5.92 5.73
N THR A 472 -39.82 5.80 6.61
CA THR A 472 -41.18 6.27 6.33
C THR A 472 -41.33 7.77 6.16
N ASP A 473 -40.40 8.55 6.69
CA ASP A 473 -40.33 10.01 6.52
C ASP A 473 -39.61 10.45 5.24
N GLY A 474 -39.15 9.46 4.41
CA GLY A 474 -38.41 9.70 3.16
C GLY A 474 -36.91 9.88 3.34
N SER A 475 -36.40 9.86 4.57
CA SER A 475 -34.97 9.89 4.79
C SER A 475 -34.32 8.55 4.36
N VAL A 476 -33.03 8.61 3.98
CA VAL A 476 -32.30 7.47 3.46
C VAL A 476 -31.01 7.27 4.27
N GLN A 477 -30.75 6.03 4.66
CA GLN A 477 -29.50 5.61 5.25
C GLN A 477 -28.76 4.70 4.25
N LEU A 478 -27.52 5.05 3.93
CA LEU A 478 -26.62 4.25 3.11
C LEU A 478 -25.48 3.71 3.96
N ASN A 479 -25.34 2.38 4.00
CA ASN A 479 -24.19 1.70 4.57
C ASN A 479 -23.38 1.08 3.45
N HIS A 480 -22.05 1.31 3.43
CA HIS A 480 -21.14 0.76 2.43
C HIS A 480 -19.74 0.56 3.01
N GLY A 481 -18.91 -0.28 2.36
CA GLY A 481 -17.55 -0.60 2.81
C GLY A 481 -16.49 0.44 2.41
N GLY A 482 -16.85 1.47 1.67
CA GLY A 482 -15.93 2.55 1.31
C GLY A 482 -15.57 3.42 2.53
N THR A 483 -14.31 3.79 2.66
CA THR A 483 -13.80 4.54 3.81
C THR A 483 -13.32 5.92 3.42
N GLU A 484 -13.57 6.92 4.29
CA GLU A 484 -13.14 8.30 4.11
C GLU A 484 -11.76 8.52 4.74
N MET A 485 -10.77 8.89 3.94
CA MET A 485 -9.42 9.18 4.37
C MET A 485 -8.87 10.50 3.79
N GLY A 486 -9.78 11.41 3.43
CA GLY A 486 -9.52 12.74 2.90
C GLY A 486 -9.82 12.91 1.41
N GLN A 487 -10.19 11.83 0.69
CA GLN A 487 -10.46 11.88 -0.75
C GLN A 487 -11.89 12.34 -1.11
N GLY A 488 -12.79 12.48 -0.15
CA GLY A 488 -14.16 12.91 -0.38
C GLY A 488 -15.09 11.79 -0.86
N LEU A 489 -14.81 10.54 -0.52
CA LEU A 489 -15.62 9.40 -0.97
C LEU A 489 -17.07 9.48 -0.50
N HIS A 490 -17.31 9.97 0.72
CA HIS A 490 -18.67 10.09 1.28
C HIS A 490 -19.45 11.27 0.67
N THR A 491 -18.77 12.26 0.11
CA THR A 491 -19.38 13.40 -0.59
C THR A 491 -19.86 13.03 -1.98
#